data_097a6117c830262046828104fe15623e
#
_entry.id   097a6117c830262046828104fe15623e
#
_cell.length_a   1.000
_cell.length_b   1.000
_cell.length_c   1.000
_cell.angle_alpha   90.00
_cell.angle_beta   90.00
_cell.angle_gamma   90.00
#
_symmetry.space_group_name_H-M   'P 1'
#
loop_
_entity.id
_entity.type
_entity.pdbx_description
1 polymer ?
#
loop_
_entity_poly.entity_id
_entity_poly.type
_entity_poly.pdbx_seq_one_letter_code
_entity_poly.pdbx_strand_id
1 'polypeptide(L)'
;MYILFTGAPGSKWSSVVKNIYWSDDIDHSDYSEDRTYYHDADTPGNKHLMHIGAYWDPGMEFVNRDWDGPFSGTGKRIVKSHTFAHRLEELKAHGHPIVMVYRNDYECLEWWKLCGEFKITYPNYQYFENLDKMWEHIQEENKDIMQFVKDHSDRIKRVRNNLELCEMLDIKKPKGEHQHFHEYQPKGIQVYVYK
;
A
#
# COMPACT_ATOMS: atom_id res chain seq x y z
N MET A 1 1.48 16.71 5.48
CA MET A 1 1.56 16.25 4.07
C MET A 1 1.30 14.76 4.04
N TYR A 2 0.54 14.29 3.08
CA TYR A 2 0.26 12.85 2.91
C TYR A 2 1.18 12.24 1.87
N ILE A 3 1.41 10.94 2.00
CA ILE A 3 1.96 10.06 0.99
C ILE A 3 0.87 9.04 0.71
N LEU A 4 0.31 9.09 -0.50
CA LEU A 4 -0.79 8.21 -0.89
C LEU A 4 -0.25 6.95 -1.51
N PHE A 5 -0.73 5.79 -1.07
CA PHE A 5 -0.31 4.50 -1.60
C PHE A 5 -1.48 3.74 -2.22
N THR A 6 -1.22 3.12 -3.35
CA THR A 6 -2.12 2.16 -3.96
C THR A 6 -1.40 1.01 -4.63
N GLY A 7 -2.11 -0.07 -4.83
CA GLY A 7 -1.68 -1.27 -5.53
C GLY A 7 -2.73 -2.35 -5.41
N ALA A 8 -2.87 -3.18 -6.43
CA ALA A 8 -3.86 -4.26 -6.44
C ALA A 8 -3.65 -5.26 -5.30
N PRO A 9 -4.69 -5.97 -4.84
CA PRO A 9 -4.55 -7.07 -3.90
C PRO A 9 -3.47 -8.06 -4.36
N GLY A 10 -2.56 -8.42 -3.47
CA GLY A 10 -1.42 -9.29 -3.80
C GLY A 10 -0.24 -8.61 -4.52
N SER A 11 -0.30 -7.33 -4.82
CA SER A 11 0.83 -6.58 -5.43
C SER A 11 2.05 -6.42 -4.52
N LYS A 12 1.95 -6.80 -3.25
CA LYS A 12 2.98 -6.61 -2.21
C LYS A 12 3.22 -5.14 -1.82
N TRP A 13 2.28 -4.26 -2.09
CA TRP A 13 2.38 -2.84 -1.76
C TRP A 13 2.65 -2.58 -0.27
N SER A 14 2.09 -3.40 0.62
CA SER A 14 2.35 -3.29 2.07
C SER A 14 3.81 -3.51 2.42
N SER A 15 4.56 -4.33 1.65
CA SER A 15 5.99 -4.48 1.83
C SER A 15 6.74 -3.22 1.43
N VAL A 16 6.27 -2.52 0.39
CA VAL A 16 6.83 -1.22 -0.01
C VAL A 16 6.59 -0.17 1.07
N VAL A 17 5.37 -0.12 1.63
CA VAL A 17 5.05 0.77 2.77
C VAL A 17 5.97 0.49 3.95
N LYS A 18 6.16 -0.77 4.33
CA LYS A 18 7.03 -1.16 5.46
C LYS A 18 8.46 -0.69 5.32
N ASN A 19 8.97 -0.63 4.08
CA ASN A 19 10.33 -0.17 3.80
C ASN A 19 10.56 1.30 4.14
N ILE A 20 9.53 2.10 4.27
CA ILE A 20 9.63 3.55 4.52
C ILE A 20 8.90 4.00 5.77
N TYR A 21 7.95 3.20 6.27
CA TYR A 21 7.07 3.58 7.37
C TYR A 21 7.85 4.04 8.62
N TRP A 22 8.95 3.38 8.94
CA TRP A 22 9.77 3.67 10.13
C TRP A 22 10.83 4.76 9.91
N SER A 23 10.67 5.59 8.87
CA SER A 23 11.49 6.80 8.71
C SER A 23 11.17 7.81 9.80
N ASP A 24 12.20 8.51 10.30
CA ASP A 24 12.06 9.60 11.29
C ASP A 24 11.15 10.75 10.78
N ASP A 25 10.92 10.84 9.46
CA ASP A 25 10.12 11.88 8.82
C ASP A 25 8.64 11.48 8.64
N ILE A 26 8.27 10.26 9.04
CA ILE A 26 6.90 9.74 8.97
C ILE A 26 6.22 9.87 10.33
N ASP A 27 4.93 10.22 10.31
CA ASP A 27 4.07 10.20 11.48
C ASP A 27 3.61 8.77 11.78
N HIS A 28 4.07 8.22 12.89
CA HIS A 28 3.75 6.85 13.33
C HIS A 28 2.60 6.79 14.34
N SER A 29 1.95 7.91 14.61
CA SER A 29 0.90 7.97 15.65
C SER A 29 -0.37 7.18 15.30
N ASP A 30 -0.49 6.77 14.02
CA ASP A 30 -1.53 5.85 13.57
C ASP A 30 -1.24 4.39 13.94
N TYR A 31 0.00 4.07 14.35
CA TYR A 31 0.37 2.71 14.72
C TYR A 31 -0.27 2.28 16.04
N SER A 32 -0.84 1.10 16.01
CA SER A 32 -1.33 0.40 17.20
C SER A 32 -1.38 -1.09 16.87
N GLU A 33 -1.08 -1.94 17.86
CA GLU A 33 -1.22 -3.39 17.71
C GLU A 33 -2.67 -3.78 17.37
N ASP A 34 -3.65 -3.09 17.95
CA ASP A 34 -5.08 -3.34 17.72
C ASP A 34 -5.51 -2.98 16.29
N ARG A 35 -4.76 -2.11 15.62
CA ARG A 35 -5.00 -1.69 14.22
C ARG A 35 -4.13 -2.44 13.23
N THR A 36 -3.41 -3.42 13.69
CA THR A 36 -2.51 -4.21 12.87
C THR A 36 -3.20 -5.50 12.46
N TYR A 37 -3.37 -5.67 11.17
CA TYR A 37 -4.02 -6.85 10.61
C TYR A 37 -2.97 -7.84 10.15
N TYR A 38 -3.11 -9.08 10.60
CA TYR A 38 -2.24 -10.18 10.20
C TYR A 38 -2.93 -11.02 9.14
N HIS A 39 -2.16 -11.52 8.22
CA HIS A 39 -2.61 -12.59 7.36
C HIS A 39 -2.81 -13.87 8.19
N ASP A 40 -3.56 -14.85 7.64
CA ASP A 40 -3.84 -16.11 8.32
C ASP A 40 -2.55 -16.74 8.88
N ALA A 41 -2.53 -16.95 10.19
CA ALA A 41 -1.38 -17.50 10.90
C ALA A 41 -1.06 -18.95 10.49
N ASP A 42 -2.03 -19.67 9.93
CA ASP A 42 -1.89 -21.06 9.51
C ASP A 42 -1.23 -21.19 8.15
N THR A 43 -1.11 -20.10 7.39
CA THR A 43 -0.44 -20.12 6.09
C THR A 43 1.07 -20.05 6.27
N PRO A 44 1.84 -21.04 5.80
CA PRO A 44 3.29 -21.04 5.92
C PRO A 44 3.93 -19.77 5.36
N GLY A 45 4.76 -19.10 6.15
CA GLY A 45 5.45 -17.87 5.78
C GLY A 45 4.68 -16.57 6.05
N ASN A 46 3.43 -16.61 6.48
CA ASN A 46 2.59 -15.41 6.67
C ASN A 46 2.50 -14.90 8.12
N LYS A 47 3.08 -15.58 9.09
CA LYS A 47 3.05 -15.19 10.52
C LYS A 47 3.58 -13.77 10.81
N HIS A 48 4.24 -13.14 9.86
CA HIS A 48 4.91 -11.86 10.02
C HIS A 48 4.47 -10.79 9.01
N LEU A 49 3.47 -11.09 8.17
CA LEU A 49 2.94 -10.11 7.24
C LEU A 49 1.88 -9.26 7.93
N MET A 50 2.36 -8.20 8.52
CA MET A 50 1.57 -7.23 9.25
C MET A 50 1.25 -6.04 8.34
N HIS A 51 0.01 -5.60 8.30
CA HIS A 51 -0.35 -4.33 7.70
C HIS A 51 -0.21 -3.21 8.73
N ILE A 52 0.60 -2.22 8.41
CA ILE A 52 0.81 -1.02 9.21
C ILE A 52 0.43 0.22 8.38
N GLY A 53 0.10 1.30 9.08
CA GLY A 53 -0.34 2.55 8.48
C GLY A 53 -1.85 2.62 8.26
N ALA A 54 -2.32 3.82 7.98
CA ALA A 54 -3.73 4.12 7.79
C ALA A 54 -4.29 3.47 6.52
N TYR A 55 -5.25 2.57 6.67
CA TYR A 55 -5.80 1.74 5.60
C TYR A 55 -7.23 2.17 5.26
N TRP A 56 -7.47 2.57 4.02
CA TRP A 56 -8.66 3.30 3.62
C TRP A 56 -9.56 2.60 2.59
N ASP A 57 -9.57 1.28 2.57
CA ASP A 57 -10.48 0.51 1.73
C ASP A 57 -11.91 0.52 2.29
N PRO A 58 -12.92 0.31 1.44
CA PRO A 58 -14.31 0.22 1.89
C PRO A 58 -14.46 -0.78 3.04
N GLY A 59 -15.08 -0.30 4.12
CA GLY A 59 -15.31 -1.11 5.31
C GLY A 59 -14.11 -1.29 6.24
N MET A 60 -12.95 -0.73 5.91
CA MET A 60 -11.81 -0.64 6.80
C MET A 60 -11.92 0.59 7.73
N GLU A 61 -10.80 1.29 8.01
CA GLU A 61 -10.77 2.28 9.10
C GLU A 61 -11.44 3.62 8.78
N PHE A 62 -11.65 3.97 7.49
CA PHE A 62 -12.01 5.35 7.12
C PHE A 62 -13.24 5.43 6.23
N VAL A 63 -14.39 5.27 6.84
CA VAL A 63 -15.68 5.42 6.15
C VAL A 63 -15.92 6.87 5.72
N ASN A 64 -15.32 7.85 6.40
CA ASN A 64 -15.69 9.26 6.30
C ASN A 64 -14.70 10.14 5.52
N ARG A 65 -13.75 9.56 4.81
CA ARG A 65 -12.69 10.31 4.09
C ARG A 65 -11.86 11.27 4.98
N ASP A 66 -11.85 11.06 6.27
CA ASP A 66 -11.01 11.79 7.20
C ASP A 66 -9.63 11.14 7.28
N TRP A 67 -8.72 11.64 6.46
CA TRP A 67 -7.35 11.13 6.44
C TRP A 67 -6.53 11.56 7.67
N ASP A 68 -7.02 12.51 8.44
CA ASP A 68 -6.36 12.99 9.66
C ASP A 68 -6.73 12.18 10.90
N GLY A 69 -7.90 11.57 10.92
CA GLY A 69 -8.48 10.93 12.10
C GLY A 69 -7.58 9.95 12.84
N PRO A 70 -6.76 9.11 12.16
CA PRO A 70 -5.87 8.17 12.86
C PRO A 70 -4.59 8.81 13.40
N PHE A 71 -4.25 10.02 12.98
CA PHE A 71 -2.98 10.65 13.29
C PHE A 71 -3.11 11.70 14.37
N SER A 72 -2.22 11.67 15.35
CA SER A 72 -2.08 12.68 16.40
C SER A 72 -0.68 13.27 16.48
N GLY A 73 0.25 12.75 15.70
CA GLY A 73 1.65 13.18 15.67
C GLY A 73 1.94 14.20 14.58
N THR A 74 3.22 14.36 14.31
CA THR A 74 3.77 15.25 13.30
C THR A 74 4.55 14.45 12.26
N GLY A 75 4.78 15.03 11.09
CA GLY A 75 5.51 14.37 10.01
C GLY A 75 4.61 14.10 8.79
N LYS A 76 5.15 13.33 7.86
CA LYS A 76 4.42 12.90 6.68
C LYS A 76 3.56 11.70 7.04
N ARG A 77 2.33 11.66 6.54
CA ARG A 77 1.34 10.64 6.88
C ARG A 77 1.13 9.70 5.72
N ILE A 78 1.23 8.41 5.96
CA ILE A 78 0.97 7.40 4.93
C ILE A 78 -0.50 7.00 4.99
N VAL A 79 -1.20 7.24 3.89
CA VAL A 79 -2.58 6.79 3.69
C VAL A 79 -2.62 5.86 2.49
N LYS A 80 -3.23 4.71 2.65
CA LYS A 80 -3.21 3.66 1.63
C LYS A 80 -4.59 3.07 1.37
N SER A 81 -4.88 2.77 0.11
CA SER A 81 -6.09 2.07 -0.31
C SER A 81 -5.88 1.40 -1.66
N HIS A 82 -6.43 0.20 -1.83
CA HIS A 82 -6.53 -0.45 -3.13
C HIS A 82 -7.40 0.40 -4.07
N THR A 83 -8.53 0.88 -3.57
CA THR A 83 -9.49 1.66 -4.37
C THR A 83 -8.97 3.02 -4.84
N PHE A 84 -7.83 3.49 -4.32
CA PHE A 84 -7.17 4.68 -4.85
C PHE A 84 -6.75 4.52 -6.31
N ALA A 85 -6.53 3.29 -6.77
CA ALA A 85 -6.23 3.00 -8.17
C ALA A 85 -7.29 3.58 -9.13
N HIS A 86 -8.57 3.51 -8.75
CA HIS A 86 -9.69 4.03 -9.55
C HIS A 86 -9.85 5.55 -9.49
N ARG A 87 -9.08 6.24 -8.66
CA ARG A 87 -9.25 7.67 -8.35
C ARG A 87 -7.98 8.49 -8.51
N LEU A 88 -7.00 8.00 -9.23
CA LEU A 88 -5.67 8.62 -9.35
C LEU A 88 -5.73 10.05 -9.90
N GLU A 89 -6.64 10.34 -10.84
CA GLU A 89 -6.84 11.70 -11.35
C GLU A 89 -7.40 12.66 -10.29
N GLU A 90 -8.31 12.19 -9.45
CA GLU A 90 -8.81 12.97 -8.32
C GLU A 90 -7.71 13.19 -7.28
N LEU A 91 -6.98 12.14 -6.92
CA LEU A 91 -5.91 12.19 -5.94
C LEU A 91 -4.77 13.12 -6.37
N LYS A 92 -4.44 13.15 -7.65
CA LYS A 92 -3.47 14.07 -8.23
C LYS A 92 -3.80 15.53 -7.92
N ALA A 93 -5.07 15.90 -7.91
CA ALA A 93 -5.52 17.26 -7.64
C ALA A 93 -5.22 17.73 -6.21
N HIS A 94 -4.99 16.81 -5.27
CA HIS A 94 -4.62 17.16 -3.89
C HIS A 94 -3.15 17.57 -3.74
N GLY A 95 -2.31 17.41 -4.76
CA GLY A 95 -0.91 17.84 -4.75
C GLY A 95 0.00 17.04 -3.80
N HIS A 96 -0.40 15.83 -3.46
CA HIS A 96 0.39 14.91 -2.63
C HIS A 96 1.08 13.86 -3.50
N PRO A 97 2.28 13.38 -3.13
CA PRO A 97 2.90 12.28 -3.84
C PRO A 97 2.04 11.01 -3.77
N ILE A 98 1.96 10.33 -4.90
CA ILE A 98 1.23 9.07 -5.03
C ILE A 98 2.20 7.96 -5.37
N VAL A 99 2.27 6.94 -4.54
CA VAL A 99 3.07 5.74 -4.76
C VAL A 99 2.15 4.63 -5.26
N MET A 100 2.43 4.14 -6.46
CA MET A 100 1.67 3.09 -7.12
C MET A 100 2.54 1.84 -7.24
N VAL A 101 2.02 0.71 -6.81
CA VAL A 101 2.71 -0.57 -6.88
C VAL A 101 1.98 -1.48 -7.86
N TYR A 102 2.66 -1.79 -8.95
CA TYR A 102 2.19 -2.71 -9.98
C TYR A 102 2.89 -4.06 -9.87
N ARG A 103 2.14 -5.12 -10.05
CA ARG A 103 2.63 -6.48 -10.21
C ARG A 103 1.71 -7.20 -11.20
N ASN A 104 2.25 -8.16 -11.96
CA ASN A 104 1.45 -8.96 -12.87
C ASN A 104 0.21 -9.56 -12.19
N ASP A 105 -0.94 -9.56 -12.87
CA ASP A 105 -2.23 -9.95 -12.29
C ASP A 105 -2.21 -11.39 -11.72
N TYR A 106 -1.65 -12.34 -12.44
CA TYR A 106 -1.51 -13.72 -11.95
C TYR A 106 -0.62 -13.82 -10.72
N GLU A 107 0.48 -13.09 -10.70
CA GLU A 107 1.36 -13.05 -9.53
C GLU A 107 0.70 -12.38 -8.34
N CYS A 108 -0.17 -11.39 -8.56
CA CYS A 108 -1.01 -10.80 -7.53
C CYS A 108 -1.96 -11.82 -6.95
N LEU A 109 -2.73 -12.52 -7.81
CA LEU A 109 -3.69 -13.52 -7.39
C LEU A 109 -3.05 -14.67 -6.62
N GLU A 110 -1.94 -15.21 -7.13
CA GLU A 110 -1.22 -16.31 -6.47
C GLU A 110 -0.64 -15.87 -5.11
N TRP A 111 -0.12 -14.64 -5.01
CA TRP A 111 0.34 -14.13 -3.73
C TRP A 111 -0.81 -13.91 -2.74
N TRP A 112 -1.94 -13.39 -3.19
CA TRP A 112 -3.12 -13.22 -2.36
C TRP A 112 -3.64 -14.57 -1.84
N LYS A 113 -3.67 -15.61 -2.68
CA LYS A 113 -4.01 -16.99 -2.25
C LYS A 113 -3.05 -17.49 -1.18
N LEU A 114 -1.74 -17.30 -1.37
CA LEU A 114 -0.72 -17.68 -0.40
C LEU A 114 -0.84 -16.90 0.93
N CYS A 115 -1.43 -15.72 0.90
CA CYS A 115 -1.69 -14.91 2.10
C CYS A 115 -2.92 -15.37 2.90
N GLY A 116 -3.68 -16.33 2.42
CA GLY A 116 -4.83 -16.89 3.14
C GLY A 116 -6.19 -16.64 2.49
N GLU A 117 -6.24 -16.02 1.33
CA GLU A 117 -7.49 -15.76 0.59
C GLU A 117 -8.51 -15.00 1.45
N PHE A 118 -9.75 -15.47 1.50
CA PHE A 118 -10.83 -14.91 2.32
C PHE A 118 -10.69 -15.20 3.83
N LYS A 119 -9.67 -15.92 4.25
CA LYS A 119 -9.31 -16.12 5.67
C LYS A 119 -8.47 -14.98 6.24
N ILE A 120 -8.09 -14.01 5.42
CA ILE A 120 -7.37 -12.82 5.86
C ILE A 120 -8.25 -12.06 6.87
N THR A 121 -7.68 -11.71 8.01
CA THR A 121 -8.41 -11.16 9.16
C THR A 121 -8.66 -9.65 9.07
N TYR A 122 -9.02 -9.14 7.89
CA TYR A 122 -9.42 -7.75 7.77
C TYR A 122 -10.88 -7.53 8.15
N PRO A 123 -11.21 -6.42 8.79
CA PRO A 123 -12.60 -5.99 8.86
C PRO A 123 -13.19 -5.84 7.46
N ASN A 124 -14.37 -6.39 7.25
CA ASN A 124 -15.12 -6.28 5.99
C ASN A 124 -14.38 -6.71 4.71
N TYR A 125 -13.42 -7.63 4.82
CA TYR A 125 -12.72 -8.18 3.67
C TYR A 125 -13.66 -8.82 2.63
N GLN A 126 -14.86 -9.14 3.03
CA GLN A 126 -15.96 -9.62 2.18
C GLN A 126 -16.38 -8.62 1.09
N TYR A 127 -15.84 -7.40 1.09
CA TYR A 127 -15.97 -6.46 -0.02
C TYR A 127 -15.61 -7.10 -1.38
N PHE A 128 -14.65 -7.99 -1.39
CA PHE A 128 -14.24 -8.71 -2.60
C PHE A 128 -15.16 -9.88 -2.97
N GLU A 129 -16.16 -10.21 -2.16
CA GLU A 129 -17.23 -11.17 -2.36
C GLU A 129 -16.77 -12.60 -2.64
N ASN A 130 -16.07 -12.84 -3.75
CA ASN A 130 -15.62 -14.14 -4.22
C ASN A 130 -14.37 -14.05 -5.11
N LEU A 131 -13.86 -15.21 -5.53
CA LEU A 131 -12.61 -15.28 -6.31
C LEU A 131 -12.70 -14.55 -7.65
N ASP A 132 -13.85 -14.65 -8.34
CA ASP A 132 -14.01 -14.00 -9.65
C ASP A 132 -13.99 -12.47 -9.47
N LYS A 133 -14.65 -11.96 -8.45
CA LYS A 133 -14.62 -10.53 -8.10
C LYS A 133 -13.23 -10.07 -7.67
N MET A 134 -12.50 -10.87 -6.90
CA MET A 134 -11.10 -10.56 -6.56
C MET A 134 -10.25 -10.47 -7.82
N TRP A 135 -10.44 -11.39 -8.77
CA TRP A 135 -9.73 -11.38 -10.05
C TRP A 135 -10.05 -10.13 -10.88
N GLU A 136 -11.33 -9.76 -10.98
CA GLU A 136 -11.77 -8.52 -11.64
C GLU A 136 -11.10 -7.29 -10.99
N HIS A 137 -11.14 -7.17 -9.66
CA HIS A 137 -10.50 -6.06 -8.93
C HIS A 137 -9.00 -5.95 -9.20
N ILE A 138 -8.28 -7.08 -9.16
CA ILE A 138 -6.84 -7.08 -9.47
C ILE A 138 -6.57 -6.53 -10.87
N GLN A 139 -7.33 -6.98 -11.87
CA GLN A 139 -7.15 -6.57 -13.25
C GLN A 139 -7.50 -5.08 -13.46
N GLU A 140 -8.62 -4.63 -12.89
CA GLU A 140 -9.08 -3.26 -13.04
C GLU A 140 -8.13 -2.27 -12.36
N GLU A 141 -7.72 -2.54 -11.12
CA GLU A 141 -6.79 -1.67 -10.39
C GLU A 141 -5.42 -1.61 -11.05
N ASN A 142 -4.86 -2.73 -11.49
CA ASN A 142 -3.61 -2.74 -12.25
C ASN A 142 -3.73 -1.99 -13.58
N LYS A 143 -4.85 -2.15 -14.29
CA LYS A 143 -5.13 -1.43 -15.53
C LYS A 143 -5.17 0.08 -15.30
N ASP A 144 -5.88 0.54 -14.27
CA ASP A 144 -6.02 1.95 -13.94
C ASP A 144 -4.67 2.56 -13.53
N ILE A 145 -3.88 1.85 -12.72
CA ILE A 145 -2.51 2.25 -12.36
C ILE A 145 -1.67 2.41 -13.64
N MET A 146 -1.64 1.41 -14.51
CA MET A 146 -0.78 1.46 -15.70
C MET A 146 -1.25 2.48 -16.73
N GLN A 147 -2.57 2.74 -16.82
CA GLN A 147 -3.09 3.81 -17.65
C GLN A 147 -2.63 5.17 -17.13
N PHE A 148 -2.77 5.42 -15.82
CA PHE A 148 -2.30 6.65 -15.20
C PHE A 148 -0.79 6.86 -15.37
N VAL A 149 0.01 5.81 -15.20
CA VAL A 149 1.47 5.85 -15.43
C VAL A 149 1.80 6.25 -16.87
N LYS A 150 1.05 5.74 -17.84
CA LYS A 150 1.23 6.08 -19.25
C LYS A 150 0.87 7.53 -19.53
N ASP A 151 -0.28 7.98 -19.02
CA ASP A 151 -0.82 9.31 -19.30
C ASP A 151 -0.01 10.44 -18.64
N HIS A 152 0.71 10.13 -17.56
CA HIS A 152 1.53 11.09 -16.80
C HIS A 152 3.02 10.69 -16.76
N SER A 153 3.50 10.06 -17.81
CA SER A 153 4.87 9.54 -17.87
C SER A 153 5.97 10.60 -17.72
N ASP A 154 5.66 11.87 -17.99
CA ASP A 154 6.54 13.02 -17.80
C ASP A 154 6.70 13.43 -16.33
N ARG A 155 5.73 13.07 -15.46
CA ARG A 155 5.70 13.37 -14.02
C ARG A 155 5.86 12.16 -13.13
N ILE A 156 5.91 10.96 -13.71
CA ILE A 156 6.04 9.71 -12.97
C ILE A 156 7.45 9.15 -13.12
N LYS A 157 8.05 8.82 -11.99
CA LYS A 157 9.31 8.10 -11.95
C LYS A 157 9.09 6.68 -11.46
N ARG A 158 9.60 5.70 -12.22
CA ARG A 158 9.77 4.34 -11.72
C ARG A 158 10.98 4.30 -10.81
N VAL A 159 10.80 3.85 -9.57
CA VAL A 159 11.87 3.67 -8.60
C VAL A 159 12.32 2.21 -8.56
N ARG A 160 13.62 2.00 -8.37
CA ARG A 160 14.26 0.67 -8.47
C ARG A 160 14.58 0.06 -7.11
N ASN A 161 14.63 0.88 -6.07
CA ASN A 161 15.02 0.47 -4.73
C ASN A 161 14.47 1.44 -3.67
N ASN A 162 14.64 1.05 -2.41
CA ASN A 162 14.12 1.82 -1.28
C ASN A 162 14.78 3.20 -1.13
N LEU A 163 16.06 3.33 -1.47
CA LEU A 163 16.74 4.63 -1.39
C LEU A 163 16.13 5.62 -2.38
N GLU A 164 15.94 5.22 -3.63
CA GLU A 164 15.28 6.06 -4.64
C GLU A 164 13.84 6.43 -4.22
N LEU A 165 13.11 5.51 -3.58
CA LEU A 165 11.79 5.79 -3.06
C LEU A 165 11.84 6.86 -1.97
N CYS A 166 12.74 6.74 -1.01
CA CYS A 166 12.91 7.74 0.05
C CYS A 166 13.30 9.11 -0.52
N GLU A 167 14.24 9.15 -1.46
CA GLU A 167 14.64 10.39 -2.14
C GLU A 167 13.46 11.04 -2.88
N MET A 168 12.67 10.24 -3.61
CA MET A 168 11.49 10.75 -4.31
C MET A 168 10.44 11.31 -3.35
N LEU A 169 10.30 10.73 -2.17
CA LEU A 169 9.35 11.17 -1.16
C LEU A 169 9.91 12.24 -0.22
N ASP A 170 11.17 12.60 -0.39
CA ASP A 170 11.88 13.53 0.49
C ASP A 170 11.75 13.12 1.95
N ILE A 171 12.16 11.87 2.24
CA ILE A 171 12.22 11.29 3.58
C ILE A 171 13.56 10.59 3.79
N LYS A 172 13.98 10.52 5.04
CA LYS A 172 15.17 9.74 5.42
C LYS A 172 14.91 8.25 5.28
N LYS A 173 15.93 7.51 4.88
CA LYS A 173 15.87 6.05 4.91
C LYS A 173 15.72 5.58 6.37
N PRO A 174 14.79 4.67 6.70
CA PRO A 174 14.71 4.07 8.03
C PRO A 174 16.02 3.42 8.45
N LYS A 175 16.35 3.51 9.72
CA LYS A 175 17.59 2.96 10.28
C LYS A 175 17.58 1.43 10.44
N GLY A 176 16.41 0.81 10.34
CA GLY A 176 16.25 -0.64 10.47
C GLY A 176 16.22 -1.16 11.90
N GLU A 177 16.08 -0.28 12.87
CA GLU A 177 16.09 -0.62 14.32
C GLU A 177 14.75 -1.14 14.85
N HIS A 178 13.65 -0.88 14.11
CA HIS A 178 12.33 -1.29 14.58
C HIS A 178 12.08 -2.78 14.31
N GLN A 179 11.48 -3.49 15.29
CA GLN A 179 11.19 -4.93 15.21
C GLN A 179 10.37 -5.35 13.99
N HIS A 180 9.56 -4.45 13.44
CA HIS A 180 8.73 -4.69 12.25
C HIS A 180 9.36 -4.13 10.96
N PHE A 181 10.57 -3.60 11.03
CA PHE A 181 11.29 -3.16 9.84
C PHE A 181 11.82 -4.37 9.08
N HIS A 182 11.48 -4.44 7.81
CA HIS A 182 12.07 -5.38 6.87
C HIS A 182 12.49 -4.61 5.62
N GLU A 183 13.78 -4.59 5.34
CA GLU A 183 14.26 -4.14 4.05
C GLU A 183 13.92 -5.24 3.02
N TYR A 184 12.79 -5.06 2.36
CA TYR A 184 12.27 -6.02 1.42
C TYR A 184 12.31 -5.45 0.01
N GLN A 185 13.02 -6.15 -0.87
CA GLN A 185 12.99 -5.87 -2.31
C GLN A 185 12.20 -6.97 -3.02
N PRO A 186 10.90 -6.82 -3.15
CA PRO A 186 10.07 -7.85 -3.77
C PRO A 186 10.42 -7.97 -5.25
N LYS A 187 10.83 -9.17 -5.67
CA LYS A 187 11.00 -9.49 -7.10
C LYS A 187 9.65 -9.42 -7.81
N GLY A 188 9.66 -8.95 -9.04
CA GLY A 188 8.48 -8.91 -9.92
C GLY A 188 7.53 -7.73 -9.70
N ILE A 189 7.83 -6.81 -8.77
CA ILE A 189 7.02 -5.59 -8.63
C ILE A 189 7.67 -4.40 -9.32
N GLN A 190 6.85 -3.45 -9.69
CA GLN A 190 7.25 -2.15 -10.18
C GLN A 190 6.63 -1.08 -9.30
N VAL A 191 7.44 -0.13 -8.86
CA VAL A 191 7.00 0.97 -8.01
C VAL A 191 7.14 2.26 -8.81
N TYR A 192 6.05 3.01 -8.85
CA TYR A 192 5.97 4.29 -9.54
C TYR A 192 5.61 5.38 -8.55
N VAL A 193 6.22 6.54 -8.70
CA VAL A 193 5.93 7.72 -7.87
C VAL A 193 5.53 8.87 -8.77
N TYR A 194 4.33 9.39 -8.57
CA TYR A 194 3.86 10.66 -9.12
C TYR A 194 4.16 11.78 -8.12
N LYS A 195 4.75 12.90 -8.62
CA LYS A 195 5.08 14.06 -7.79
C LYS A 195 4.83 15.39 -8.52
#